data_8d22829d40226c47e45918a402dede10
#
_entry.id   8d22829d40226c47e45918a402dede10
#
_cell.length_a   1.000
_cell.length_b   1.000
_cell.length_c   1.000
_cell.angle_alpha   90.00
_cell.angle_beta   90.00
_cell.angle_gamma   90.00
#
_symmetry.space_group_name_H-M   'P 1'
#
loop_
_entity.id
_entity.type
_entity.pdbx_description
1 polymer ?
#
loop_
_entity_poly.entity_id
_entity_poly.type
_entity_poly.pdbx_seq_one_letter_code
_entity_poly.pdbx_strand_id
1 'polypeptide(L)'
;MKNSAQRTGRQPCAPFDTARDDKDHGGYTGPKINYNTEKKTKIMRDLTLLTDLYQLTMMYGYSKSSLMNKTAVFDVFYRGVGNNYAVACGLQQVIEYIENLHFSDDDIAYLRSLGLFDEEFLKMLAELKFTGDIYAVPEGTVVFPQEPILTVKARLFEAQLIETAILCILNHQTLIATKAAKIVYAANGGSVAEFGLRRAQGPDAGIYGARAAVIAGCSSTSDVLAGKMFDVPVSGTHAHSWVMSFESELEAFRAYAKMYPDKCMLLVDTYDTLKSGVPNAIKVFRELRESGHEPVGVRLDSGDLAYLSRETRKMLDEAGFPDAIICASGDLDEYVLQSLASQNAKINTYGIGTKLITSADCPSLGGVYKLAAIEGDDGKLEPKLKMSDTPAKITNPGFKKIVRIYDKKTDKALADLIALREENFDGLDRLEIFDPYFTWKRKTITDFYVRQLDVPVILGGKTVYESPSVKEIAAYHKKSLGSFWNEYKRLLNPHIYKVDLSLELYNLKQRLLNANRG
;
A
#
# COMPACT_ATOMS: atom_id res chain seq x y z
N MET A 1 -18.03 32.46 -41.36
CA MET A 1 -19.14 31.50 -41.36
C MET A 1 -18.95 30.57 -40.18
N LYS A 2 -19.91 30.59 -39.26
CA LYS A 2 -19.92 29.80 -38.01
C LYS A 2 -20.22 28.34 -38.33
N ASN A 3 -19.51 27.39 -37.73
CA ASN A 3 -20.06 26.08 -37.47
C ASN A 3 -19.54 25.54 -36.12
N SER A 4 -20.49 25.38 -35.26
CA SER A 4 -20.42 24.85 -33.91
C SER A 4 -20.20 23.35 -33.92
N ALA A 5 -19.12 22.87 -33.30
CA ALA A 5 -18.97 21.45 -32.95
C ALA A 5 -19.38 21.25 -31.48
N GLN A 6 -20.48 20.58 -31.29
CA GLN A 6 -20.97 20.12 -29.99
C GLN A 6 -19.98 19.11 -29.39
N ARG A 7 -19.47 19.45 -28.21
CA ARG A 7 -18.74 18.51 -27.34
C ARG A 7 -19.79 17.62 -26.64
N THR A 8 -19.87 16.37 -27.02
CA THR A 8 -20.52 15.33 -26.22
C THR A 8 -19.61 14.98 -25.05
N GLY A 9 -19.90 15.51 -23.88
CA GLY A 9 -19.27 15.12 -22.63
C GLY A 9 -19.65 13.69 -22.28
N ARG A 10 -18.69 12.77 -22.31
CA ARG A 10 -18.82 11.45 -21.67
C ARG A 10 -18.51 11.61 -20.18
N GLN A 11 -19.50 11.38 -19.33
CA GLN A 11 -19.30 11.17 -17.91
C GLN A 11 -18.53 9.86 -17.67
N PRO A 12 -17.60 9.80 -16.71
CA PRO A 12 -17.00 8.54 -16.29
C PRO A 12 -18.07 7.69 -15.59
N CYS A 13 -18.07 6.39 -15.88
CA CYS A 13 -18.90 5.41 -15.19
C CYS A 13 -18.71 5.51 -13.68
N ALA A 14 -19.81 5.72 -12.96
CA ALA A 14 -19.84 5.75 -11.50
C ALA A 14 -19.43 4.39 -10.91
N PRO A 15 -18.79 4.38 -9.74
CA PRO A 15 -18.58 3.14 -8.98
C PRO A 15 -19.94 2.59 -8.56
N PHE A 16 -20.03 1.24 -8.51
CA PHE A 16 -21.23 0.52 -8.11
C PHE A 16 -21.76 1.04 -6.77
N ASP A 17 -22.86 1.77 -6.84
CA ASP A 17 -23.58 2.27 -5.66
C ASP A 17 -24.54 1.16 -5.18
N THR A 18 -24.34 0.67 -3.96
CA THR A 18 -25.16 -0.37 -3.32
C THR A 18 -26.25 0.22 -2.43
N ALA A 19 -26.90 1.30 -2.87
CA ALA A 19 -28.07 1.83 -2.19
C ALA A 19 -29.27 1.81 -3.15
N ARG A 20 -30.14 0.83 -3.01
CA ARG A 20 -31.53 0.91 -3.48
C ARG A 20 -32.46 0.68 -2.31
N ASP A 21 -33.38 1.63 -2.18
CA ASP A 21 -34.45 1.68 -1.21
C ASP A 21 -35.35 0.43 -1.19
N ASP A 22 -35.65 -0.03 0.03
CA ASP A 22 -36.69 -1.00 0.32
C ASP A 22 -38.07 -0.46 -0.06
N LYS A 23 -38.78 -1.21 -0.90
CA LYS A 23 -40.25 -1.23 -0.91
C LYS A 23 -40.75 -2.68 -0.91
N ASP A 24 -41.35 -2.98 0.20
CA ASP A 24 -42.29 -4.07 0.51
C ASP A 24 -42.63 -5.10 -0.58
N HIS A 25 -42.24 -6.37 -0.32
CA HIS A 25 -43.10 -7.53 -0.59
C HIS A 25 -42.85 -8.63 0.44
N GLY A 26 -43.94 -9.12 1.02
CA GLY A 26 -44.14 -9.90 2.20
C GLY A 26 -43.37 -11.20 2.36
N GLY A 27 -42.96 -11.44 3.58
CA GLY A 27 -43.14 -12.69 4.28
C GLY A 27 -42.11 -13.80 4.06
N TYR A 28 -40.93 -13.70 4.71
CA TYR A 28 -40.27 -14.87 5.29
C TYR A 28 -39.53 -14.43 6.55
N THR A 29 -40.11 -14.72 7.73
CA THR A 29 -39.49 -14.47 9.01
C THR A 29 -38.50 -15.59 9.35
N GLY A 30 -37.26 -15.45 8.86
CA GLY A 30 -36.13 -16.18 9.41
C GLY A 30 -35.73 -15.63 10.79
N PRO A 31 -35.10 -16.41 11.67
CA PRO A 31 -34.76 -15.98 13.02
C PRO A 31 -33.87 -14.74 12.99
N LYS A 32 -34.29 -13.68 13.71
CA LYS A 32 -33.49 -12.49 13.94
C LYS A 32 -32.23 -12.91 14.70
N ILE A 33 -31.10 -12.99 14.00
CA ILE A 33 -29.79 -13.09 14.63
C ILE A 33 -29.48 -11.70 15.19
N ASN A 34 -29.61 -11.56 16.51
CA ASN A 34 -29.07 -10.39 17.21
C ASN A 34 -27.54 -10.41 17.04
N TYR A 35 -27.04 -9.53 16.21
CA TYR A 35 -25.63 -9.20 16.24
C TYR A 35 -25.36 -8.39 17.52
N ASN A 36 -25.08 -9.12 18.61
CA ASN A 36 -24.42 -8.52 19.75
C ASN A 36 -23.13 -7.89 19.25
N THR A 37 -22.94 -6.62 19.57
CA THR A 37 -21.69 -5.87 19.38
C THR A 37 -20.65 -6.37 20.39
N GLU A 38 -20.37 -7.66 20.40
CA GLU A 38 -19.15 -8.19 20.99
C GLU A 38 -18.00 -7.79 20.07
N LYS A 39 -16.98 -7.15 20.67
CA LYS A 39 -15.72 -6.84 20.02
C LYS A 39 -15.34 -8.03 19.14
N LYS A 40 -15.31 -7.84 17.81
CA LYS A 40 -14.82 -8.86 16.87
C LYS A 40 -13.45 -9.28 17.38
N THR A 41 -13.34 -10.45 17.98
CA THR A 41 -12.07 -11.04 18.34
C THR A 41 -11.39 -11.34 16.99
N LYS A 42 -10.58 -10.41 16.53
CA LYS A 42 -9.70 -10.63 15.38
C LYS A 42 -8.83 -11.82 15.76
N ILE A 43 -8.88 -12.90 15.01
CA ILE A 43 -7.91 -14.01 15.13
C ILE A 43 -6.62 -13.45 14.54
N MET A 44 -5.92 -12.63 15.32
CA MET A 44 -4.56 -12.22 15.01
C MET A 44 -3.62 -13.24 15.63
N ARG A 45 -2.68 -13.72 14.82
CA ARG A 45 -1.55 -14.50 15.33
C ARG A 45 -0.73 -13.60 16.25
N ASP A 46 -0.33 -14.13 17.40
CA ASP A 46 0.63 -13.44 18.26
C ASP A 46 1.96 -13.25 17.51
N LEU A 47 2.44 -12.03 17.46
CA LEU A 47 3.67 -11.64 16.77
C LEU A 47 4.78 -11.21 17.76
N THR A 48 4.62 -11.44 19.06
CA THR A 48 5.58 -11.01 20.08
C THR A 48 6.99 -11.57 19.82
N LEU A 49 7.09 -12.86 19.43
CA LEU A 49 8.34 -13.51 19.05
C LEU A 49 8.75 -13.28 17.58
N LEU A 50 8.03 -12.46 16.81
CA LEU A 50 8.46 -12.08 15.45
C LEU A 50 9.60 -11.07 15.53
N THR A 51 10.75 -11.53 15.98
CA THR A 51 11.96 -10.73 16.14
C THR A 51 13.20 -11.55 15.80
N ASP A 52 14.27 -10.90 15.38
CA ASP A 52 15.56 -11.55 15.19
C ASP A 52 16.24 -11.77 16.54
N LEU A 53 16.99 -12.86 16.69
CA LEU A 53 17.67 -13.18 17.94
C LEU A 53 18.59 -12.07 18.44
N TYR A 54 19.24 -11.31 17.54
CA TYR A 54 20.14 -10.23 17.95
C TYR A 54 19.41 -9.10 18.70
N GLN A 55 18.11 -8.91 18.47
CA GLN A 55 17.32 -7.94 19.22
C GLN A 55 17.29 -8.33 20.72
N LEU A 56 16.99 -9.59 21.01
CA LEU A 56 16.95 -10.10 22.38
C LEU A 56 18.34 -10.12 23.03
N THR A 57 19.39 -10.47 22.27
CA THR A 57 20.77 -10.45 22.82
C THR A 57 21.25 -9.05 23.12
N MET A 58 20.88 -8.04 22.28
CA MET A 58 21.17 -6.64 22.56
C MET A 58 20.38 -6.14 23.77
N MET A 59 19.07 -6.45 23.85
CA MET A 59 18.24 -6.13 25.02
C MET A 59 18.82 -6.73 26.29
N TYR A 60 19.30 -7.98 26.26
CA TYR A 60 19.97 -8.61 27.38
C TYR A 60 21.24 -7.82 27.78
N GLY A 61 22.05 -7.42 26.82
CA GLY A 61 23.19 -6.54 27.06
C GLY A 61 22.81 -5.19 27.68
N TYR A 62 21.74 -4.56 27.17
CA TYR A 62 21.23 -3.31 27.74
C TYR A 62 20.72 -3.47 29.17
N SER A 63 20.05 -4.59 29.50
CA SER A 63 19.57 -4.86 30.86
C SER A 63 20.69 -4.98 31.90
N LYS A 64 21.91 -5.28 31.49
CA LYS A 64 23.10 -5.33 32.34
C LYS A 64 23.92 -4.03 32.34
N SER A 65 23.39 -2.94 31.78
CA SER A 65 24.04 -1.66 31.65
C SER A 65 23.11 -0.49 32.04
N SER A 66 23.64 0.71 32.14
CA SER A 66 22.84 1.93 32.34
C SER A 66 22.03 2.35 31.12
N LEU A 67 22.14 1.66 29.97
CA LEU A 67 21.51 2.03 28.73
C LEU A 67 20.03 1.62 28.67
N MET A 68 19.61 0.62 29.43
CA MET A 68 18.27 0.03 29.38
C MET A 68 17.14 1.06 29.38
N ASN A 69 17.22 2.05 30.28
CA ASN A 69 16.17 3.04 30.50
C ASN A 69 16.42 4.37 29.77
N LYS A 70 17.53 4.53 29.06
CA LYS A 70 17.78 5.73 28.27
C LYS A 70 16.77 5.83 27.14
N THR A 71 16.20 7.02 26.95
CA THR A 71 15.32 7.31 25.81
C THR A 71 16.13 7.27 24.52
N ALA A 72 15.64 6.53 23.52
CA ALA A 72 16.24 6.45 22.19
C ALA A 72 15.23 6.83 21.11
N VAL A 73 15.74 7.38 20.01
CA VAL A 73 14.96 7.71 18.81
C VAL A 73 15.47 6.86 17.67
N PHE A 74 14.56 6.11 17.04
CA PHE A 74 14.81 5.33 15.84
C PHE A 74 13.91 5.77 14.71
N ASP A 75 14.43 5.78 13.50
CA ASP A 75 13.66 6.05 12.28
C ASP A 75 13.55 4.82 11.40
N VAL A 76 12.36 4.60 10.87
CA VAL A 76 12.10 3.72 9.73
C VAL A 76 12.11 4.56 8.46
N PHE A 77 12.96 4.20 7.52
CA PHE A 77 13.01 4.79 6.18
C PHE A 77 13.52 3.77 5.16
N TYR A 78 13.28 4.01 3.86
CA TYR A 78 13.86 3.16 2.82
C TYR A 78 14.91 3.92 1.99
N ARG A 79 15.84 3.17 1.38
CA ARG A 79 16.99 3.76 0.70
C ARG A 79 16.79 4.03 -0.78
N GLY A 80 15.63 3.72 -1.31
CA GLY A 80 15.29 3.81 -2.71
C GLY A 80 15.20 2.43 -3.36
N VAL A 81 14.14 2.21 -4.07
CA VAL A 81 13.89 1.08 -4.95
C VAL A 81 13.66 1.70 -6.31
N GLY A 82 14.43 1.39 -7.31
CA GLY A 82 14.27 1.68 -8.75
C GLY A 82 13.24 2.69 -9.25
N ASN A 83 12.50 3.31 -8.35
CA ASN A 83 11.40 4.25 -8.56
C ASN A 83 11.45 5.34 -7.51
N ASN A 84 11.07 6.54 -7.91
CA ASN A 84 11.27 7.74 -7.11
C ASN A 84 10.37 7.83 -5.88
N TYR A 85 9.26 7.10 -5.79
CA TYR A 85 8.34 7.18 -4.66
C TYR A 85 7.87 5.80 -4.19
N ALA A 86 7.37 5.76 -2.97
CA ALA A 86 6.61 4.64 -2.42
C ALA A 86 5.28 5.12 -1.83
N VAL A 87 4.35 4.19 -1.61
CA VAL A 87 3.06 4.43 -0.95
C VAL A 87 3.13 3.80 0.43
N ALA A 88 3.22 4.62 1.47
CA ALA A 88 3.29 4.14 2.84
C ALA A 88 2.06 3.31 3.20
N CYS A 89 2.27 2.09 3.68
CA CYS A 89 1.20 1.16 4.04
C CYS A 89 1.65 0.20 5.14
N GLY A 90 0.72 -0.29 5.98
CA GLY A 90 0.99 -1.24 7.06
C GLY A 90 0.90 -0.64 8.46
N LEU A 91 0.63 0.66 8.62
CA LEU A 91 0.58 1.32 9.92
C LEU A 91 -0.50 0.71 10.84
N GLN A 92 -1.67 0.38 10.32
CA GLN A 92 -2.72 -0.27 11.12
C GLN A 92 -2.20 -1.57 11.75
N GLN A 93 -1.51 -2.42 11.00
CA GLN A 93 -0.97 -3.67 11.54
C GLN A 93 0.18 -3.43 12.53
N VAL A 94 0.97 -2.36 12.37
CA VAL A 94 1.98 -1.94 13.36
C VAL A 94 1.33 -1.54 14.67
N ILE A 95 0.24 -0.75 14.63
CA ILE A 95 -0.53 -0.37 15.82
C ILE A 95 -1.06 -1.63 16.53
N GLU A 96 -1.71 -2.51 15.78
CA GLU A 96 -2.24 -3.78 16.29
C GLU A 96 -1.14 -4.65 16.93
N TYR A 97 0.05 -4.69 16.34
CA TYR A 97 1.21 -5.40 16.89
C TYR A 97 1.64 -4.81 18.24
N ILE A 98 1.81 -3.49 18.32
CA ILE A 98 2.25 -2.81 19.56
C ILE A 98 1.21 -2.95 20.68
N GLU A 99 -0.09 -2.83 20.37
CA GLU A 99 -1.18 -2.99 21.34
C GLU A 99 -1.25 -4.39 21.94
N ASN A 100 -0.85 -5.40 21.15
CA ASN A 100 -0.89 -6.81 21.57
C ASN A 100 0.48 -7.34 22.01
N LEU A 101 1.51 -6.49 22.04
CA LEU A 101 2.87 -6.91 22.41
C LEU A 101 2.93 -7.35 23.87
N HIS A 102 3.10 -8.65 24.09
CA HIS A 102 3.25 -9.25 25.42
C HIS A 102 3.91 -10.62 25.31
N PHE A 103 4.81 -10.94 26.22
CA PHE A 103 5.39 -12.29 26.28
C PHE A 103 4.49 -13.19 27.13
N SER A 104 3.96 -14.24 26.53
CA SER A 104 3.19 -15.27 27.23
C SER A 104 4.12 -16.17 28.07
N ASP A 105 3.56 -16.94 29.00
CA ASP A 105 4.33 -17.95 29.76
C ASP A 105 5.01 -18.98 28.86
N ASP A 106 4.37 -19.33 27.72
CA ASP A 106 4.92 -20.23 26.72
C ASP A 106 6.12 -19.61 25.99
N ASP A 107 6.04 -18.33 25.62
CA ASP A 107 7.16 -17.60 25.04
C ASP A 107 8.37 -17.55 25.97
N ILE A 108 8.12 -17.26 27.25
CA ILE A 108 9.17 -17.24 28.28
C ILE A 108 9.77 -18.63 28.50
N ALA A 109 8.94 -19.67 28.52
CA ALA A 109 9.44 -21.06 28.64
C ALA A 109 10.31 -21.44 27.42
N TYR A 110 9.90 -21.06 26.22
CA TYR A 110 10.70 -21.25 25.01
C TYR A 110 12.03 -20.52 25.09
N LEU A 111 12.04 -19.21 25.41
CA LEU A 111 13.27 -18.42 25.54
C LEU A 111 14.22 -18.98 26.62
N ARG A 112 13.66 -19.47 27.74
CA ARG A 112 14.42 -20.17 28.79
C ARG A 112 15.11 -21.42 28.25
N SER A 113 14.44 -22.18 27.40
CA SER A 113 14.98 -23.43 26.81
C SER A 113 16.18 -23.19 25.90
N LEU A 114 16.36 -21.96 25.36
CA LEU A 114 17.53 -21.60 24.56
C LEU A 114 18.83 -21.53 25.39
N GLY A 115 18.73 -21.36 26.71
CA GLY A 115 19.91 -21.28 27.59
C GLY A 115 20.78 -20.03 27.40
N LEU A 116 20.25 -18.99 26.76
CA LEU A 116 20.98 -17.74 26.41
C LEU A 116 20.77 -16.60 27.42
N PHE A 117 19.70 -16.68 28.22
CA PHE A 117 19.23 -15.58 29.06
C PHE A 117 19.06 -16.05 30.51
N ASP A 118 19.35 -15.15 31.46
CA ASP A 118 19.09 -15.42 32.88
C ASP A 118 17.64 -15.15 33.27
N GLU A 119 17.24 -15.65 34.44
CA GLU A 119 15.85 -15.52 34.94
C GLU A 119 15.44 -14.07 35.20
N GLU A 120 16.38 -13.19 35.55
CA GLU A 120 16.10 -11.79 35.74
C GLU A 120 15.64 -11.12 34.44
N PHE A 121 16.35 -11.39 33.34
CA PHE A 121 15.98 -10.87 32.01
C PHE A 121 14.66 -11.47 31.51
N LEU A 122 14.45 -12.79 31.70
CA LEU A 122 13.20 -13.44 31.32
C LEU A 122 12.00 -12.86 32.07
N LYS A 123 12.18 -12.51 33.36
CA LYS A 123 11.17 -11.79 34.12
C LYS A 123 10.89 -10.38 33.56
N MET A 124 11.94 -9.65 33.17
CA MET A 124 11.77 -8.34 32.53
C MET A 124 10.99 -8.41 31.23
N LEU A 125 11.19 -9.47 30.43
CA LEU A 125 10.41 -9.70 29.21
C LEU A 125 8.95 -10.01 29.54
N ALA A 126 8.66 -10.85 30.52
CA ALA A 126 7.29 -11.18 30.94
C ALA A 126 6.49 -9.96 31.40
N GLU A 127 7.16 -8.98 31.99
CA GLU A 127 6.58 -7.72 32.48
C GLU A 127 6.59 -6.59 31.42
N LEU A 128 7.18 -6.84 30.22
CA LEU A 128 7.38 -5.81 29.20
C LEU A 128 6.04 -5.28 28.68
N LYS A 129 5.96 -3.95 28.63
CA LYS A 129 4.92 -3.20 27.92
C LYS A 129 5.59 -2.07 27.17
N PHE A 130 5.11 -1.80 25.97
CA PHE A 130 5.58 -0.63 25.24
C PHE A 130 5.03 0.64 25.90
N THR A 131 5.91 1.56 26.27
CA THR A 131 5.54 2.81 26.97
C THR A 131 6.00 4.07 26.23
N GLY A 132 6.58 3.89 25.04
CA GLY A 132 7.13 4.97 24.23
C GLY A 132 6.11 5.69 23.36
N ASP A 133 6.65 6.56 22.51
CA ASP A 133 5.91 7.32 21.49
C ASP A 133 6.24 6.77 20.09
N ILE A 134 5.24 6.74 19.21
CA ILE A 134 5.40 6.45 17.79
C ILE A 134 4.75 7.57 16.99
N TYR A 135 5.51 8.10 16.03
CA TYR A 135 5.04 9.04 15.01
C TYR A 135 5.16 8.38 13.65
N ALA A 136 4.18 8.52 12.78
CA ALA A 136 4.22 7.93 11.45
C ALA A 136 3.45 8.76 10.44
N VAL A 137 3.78 8.60 9.16
CA VAL A 137 2.95 9.10 8.07
C VAL A 137 1.69 8.25 7.97
N PRO A 138 0.50 8.83 7.76
CA PRO A 138 -0.73 8.07 7.51
C PRO A 138 -0.59 7.15 6.30
N GLU A 139 -1.27 6.00 6.34
CA GLU A 139 -1.30 5.08 5.19
C GLU A 139 -1.85 5.78 3.95
N GLY A 140 -1.34 5.38 2.78
CA GLY A 140 -1.69 6.01 1.51
C GLY A 140 -0.86 7.27 1.18
N THR A 141 -0.04 7.77 2.12
CA THR A 141 0.88 8.88 1.86
C THR A 141 1.94 8.45 0.83
N VAL A 142 2.13 9.28 -0.19
CA VAL A 142 3.28 9.15 -1.09
C VAL A 142 4.52 9.65 -0.36
N VAL A 143 5.55 8.82 -0.29
CA VAL A 143 6.81 9.08 0.41
C VAL A 143 8.01 8.80 -0.48
N PHE A 144 9.16 9.35 -0.11
CA PHE A 144 10.39 9.26 -0.90
C PHE A 144 11.54 8.66 -0.09
N PRO A 145 12.64 8.23 -0.75
CA PRO A 145 13.82 7.69 -0.06
C PRO A 145 14.34 8.62 1.03
N GLN A 146 14.84 8.04 2.13
CA GLN A 146 15.43 8.72 3.30
C GLN A 146 14.44 9.46 4.22
N GLU A 147 13.18 9.58 3.85
CA GLU A 147 12.15 10.16 4.72
C GLU A 147 11.84 9.23 5.89
N PRO A 148 11.78 9.74 7.15
CA PRO A 148 11.39 8.93 8.31
C PRO A 148 9.89 8.65 8.28
N ILE A 149 9.48 7.55 7.62
CA ILE A 149 8.07 7.16 7.47
C ILE A 149 7.42 6.73 8.78
N LEU A 150 8.24 6.28 9.74
CA LEU A 150 7.84 6.01 11.12
C LEU A 150 9.04 6.33 12.04
N THR A 151 8.77 6.99 13.15
CA THR A 151 9.78 7.29 14.18
C THR A 151 9.30 6.75 15.52
N VAL A 152 10.17 6.00 16.19
CA VAL A 152 9.97 5.49 17.55
C VAL A 152 10.81 6.31 18.51
N LYS A 153 10.20 6.82 19.58
CA LYS A 153 10.90 7.45 20.71
C LYS A 153 10.48 6.72 21.99
N ALA A 154 11.35 5.86 22.50
CA ALA A 154 11.03 4.98 23.62
C ALA A 154 12.30 4.65 24.42
N ARG A 155 12.15 3.97 25.56
CA ARG A 155 13.31 3.36 26.24
C ARG A 155 14.05 2.47 25.25
N LEU A 156 15.38 2.51 25.25
CA LEU A 156 16.21 1.76 24.32
C LEU A 156 15.85 0.26 24.31
N PHE A 157 15.53 -0.29 25.48
CA PHE A 157 15.09 -1.67 25.66
C PHE A 157 13.84 -2.01 24.85
N GLU A 158 12.81 -1.14 24.88
CA GLU A 158 11.56 -1.34 24.13
C GLU A 158 11.75 -1.07 22.64
N ALA A 159 12.44 0.02 22.30
CA ALA A 159 12.67 0.41 20.91
C ALA A 159 13.47 -0.63 20.13
N GLN A 160 14.35 -1.39 20.80
CA GLN A 160 15.15 -2.42 20.16
C GLN A 160 14.31 -3.63 19.73
N LEU A 161 13.37 -4.07 20.56
CA LEU A 161 12.57 -5.27 20.31
C LEU A 161 11.75 -5.20 19.02
N ILE A 162 11.13 -4.04 18.78
CA ILE A 162 10.05 -3.89 17.80
C ILE A 162 10.55 -3.71 16.35
N GLU A 163 11.87 -3.58 16.12
CA GLU A 163 12.48 -3.34 14.81
C GLU A 163 11.99 -4.35 13.75
N THR A 164 12.19 -5.63 14.02
CA THR A 164 11.96 -6.68 13.00
C THR A 164 10.50 -6.76 12.58
N ALA A 165 9.56 -6.76 13.52
CA ALA A 165 8.14 -6.83 13.24
C ALA A 165 7.67 -5.60 12.45
N ILE A 166 8.05 -4.38 12.87
CA ILE A 166 7.71 -3.13 12.17
C ILE A 166 8.25 -3.16 10.73
N LEU A 167 9.51 -3.56 10.55
CA LEU A 167 10.11 -3.63 9.21
C LEU A 167 9.45 -4.69 8.33
N CYS A 168 9.14 -5.86 8.86
CA CYS A 168 8.45 -6.92 8.12
C CYS A 168 7.09 -6.43 7.61
N ILE A 169 6.30 -5.79 8.49
CA ILE A 169 4.97 -5.27 8.16
C ILE A 169 5.04 -4.12 7.13
N LEU A 170 5.82 -3.09 7.43
CA LEU A 170 5.89 -1.89 6.58
C LEU A 170 6.55 -2.17 5.23
N ASN A 171 7.63 -2.96 5.20
CA ASN A 171 8.30 -3.33 3.95
C ASN A 171 7.35 -4.03 2.98
N HIS A 172 6.63 -5.05 3.45
CA HIS A 172 5.73 -5.82 2.60
C HIS A 172 4.58 -4.97 2.08
N GLN A 173 3.80 -4.35 2.97
CA GLN A 173 2.59 -3.61 2.55
C GLN A 173 2.93 -2.36 1.72
N THR A 174 3.98 -1.62 2.08
CA THR A 174 4.45 -0.47 1.30
C THR A 174 4.92 -0.90 -0.10
N LEU A 175 5.62 -2.03 -0.20
CA LEU A 175 6.09 -2.57 -1.48
C LEU A 175 4.92 -2.91 -2.41
N ILE A 176 3.91 -3.64 -1.90
CA ILE A 176 2.75 -4.05 -2.70
C ILE A 176 1.86 -2.84 -3.05
N ALA A 177 1.63 -1.92 -2.11
CA ALA A 177 0.91 -0.69 -2.40
C ALA A 177 1.60 0.13 -3.50
N THR A 178 2.93 0.24 -3.45
CA THR A 178 3.73 0.95 -4.46
C THR A 178 3.61 0.29 -5.84
N LYS A 179 3.69 -1.03 -5.91
CA LYS A 179 3.51 -1.79 -7.16
C LYS A 179 2.11 -1.61 -7.72
N ALA A 180 1.08 -1.73 -6.86
CA ALA A 180 -0.31 -1.53 -7.26
C ALA A 180 -0.56 -0.10 -7.79
N ALA A 181 -0.04 0.93 -7.13
CA ALA A 181 -0.17 2.32 -7.57
C ALA A 181 0.38 2.56 -8.99
N LYS A 182 1.51 1.93 -9.34
CA LYS A 182 2.09 2.00 -10.69
C LYS A 182 1.21 1.30 -11.73
N ILE A 183 0.71 0.12 -11.39
CA ILE A 183 -0.18 -0.65 -12.25
C ILE A 183 -1.49 0.14 -12.50
N VAL A 184 -2.09 0.69 -11.44
CA VAL A 184 -3.30 1.53 -11.54
C VAL A 184 -3.03 2.78 -12.38
N TYR A 185 -1.87 3.41 -12.21
CA TYR A 185 -1.47 4.54 -13.06
C TYR A 185 -1.36 4.14 -14.54
N ALA A 186 -0.74 2.98 -14.82
CA ALA A 186 -0.58 2.47 -16.18
C ALA A 186 -1.91 2.05 -16.84
N ALA A 187 -2.91 1.67 -16.05
CA ALA A 187 -4.24 1.32 -16.54
C ALA A 187 -5.00 2.52 -17.15
N ASN A 188 -4.51 3.74 -16.95
CA ASN A 188 -4.98 4.97 -17.61
C ASN A 188 -6.51 5.13 -17.63
N GLY A 189 -7.14 4.94 -16.48
CA GLY A 189 -8.60 5.02 -16.31
C GLY A 189 -9.31 3.67 -16.39
N GLY A 190 -8.66 2.59 -16.80
CA GLY A 190 -9.15 1.22 -16.66
C GLY A 190 -9.18 0.78 -15.20
N SER A 191 -10.11 -0.09 -14.84
CA SER A 191 -10.21 -0.66 -13.50
C SER A 191 -9.18 -1.78 -13.31
N VAL A 192 -8.59 -1.90 -12.13
CA VAL A 192 -7.65 -2.97 -11.77
C VAL A 192 -8.20 -3.77 -10.60
N ALA A 193 -8.32 -5.09 -10.77
CA ALA A 193 -8.64 -6.04 -9.72
C ALA A 193 -7.38 -6.84 -9.33
N GLU A 194 -7.14 -7.01 -8.05
CA GLU A 194 -6.06 -7.82 -7.51
C GLU A 194 -6.46 -9.31 -7.54
N PHE A 195 -5.74 -10.16 -8.30
CA PHE A 195 -6.00 -11.58 -8.50
C PHE A 195 -4.82 -12.48 -8.12
N GLY A 196 -3.98 -12.01 -7.19
CA GLY A 196 -2.70 -12.63 -6.87
C GLY A 196 -2.69 -13.60 -5.69
N LEU A 197 -3.76 -13.75 -4.90
CA LEU A 197 -3.76 -14.53 -3.66
C LEU A 197 -3.01 -15.86 -3.76
N ARG A 198 -3.30 -16.70 -4.78
CA ARG A 198 -2.66 -18.02 -4.98
C ARG A 198 -1.18 -17.96 -5.36
N ARG A 199 -0.63 -16.77 -5.60
CA ARG A 199 0.76 -16.51 -6.00
C ARG A 199 1.57 -15.78 -4.94
N ALA A 200 0.93 -15.33 -3.86
CA ALA A 200 1.58 -14.64 -2.75
C ALA A 200 2.56 -15.55 -2.02
N GLN A 201 3.56 -14.97 -1.37
CA GLN A 201 4.57 -15.69 -0.58
C GLN A 201 4.04 -16.04 0.84
N GLY A 202 2.91 -16.71 0.89
CA GLY A 202 2.24 -17.15 2.09
C GLY A 202 0.89 -16.48 2.33
N PRO A 203 0.06 -17.02 3.24
CA PRO A 203 -1.29 -16.52 3.47
C PRO A 203 -1.34 -15.06 3.89
N ASP A 204 -0.52 -14.67 4.86
CA ASP A 204 -0.48 -13.29 5.36
C ASP A 204 -0.05 -12.31 4.26
N ALA A 205 0.91 -12.71 3.40
CA ALA A 205 1.32 -11.90 2.26
C ALA A 205 0.18 -11.71 1.24
N GLY A 206 -0.69 -12.70 1.05
CA GLY A 206 -1.89 -12.57 0.24
C GLY A 206 -2.89 -11.61 0.86
N ILE A 207 -3.26 -11.83 2.10
CA ILE A 207 -4.28 -11.05 2.83
C ILE A 207 -3.89 -9.57 2.94
N TYR A 208 -2.71 -9.28 3.48
CA TYR A 208 -2.24 -7.89 3.65
C TYR A 208 -1.80 -7.26 2.33
N GLY A 209 -1.35 -8.07 1.36
CA GLY A 209 -1.07 -7.62 0.01
C GLY A 209 -2.34 -7.17 -0.73
N ALA A 210 -3.44 -7.92 -0.61
CA ALA A 210 -4.74 -7.52 -1.15
C ALA A 210 -5.23 -6.20 -0.54
N ARG A 211 -5.10 -6.03 0.80
CA ARG A 211 -5.40 -4.76 1.49
C ARG A 211 -4.57 -3.61 0.90
N ALA A 212 -3.26 -3.79 0.79
CA ALA A 212 -2.34 -2.79 0.27
C ALA A 212 -2.64 -2.40 -1.18
N ALA A 213 -3.01 -3.38 -2.01
CA ALA A 213 -3.39 -3.15 -3.40
C ALA A 213 -4.67 -2.30 -3.52
N VAL A 214 -5.69 -2.55 -2.67
CA VAL A 214 -6.92 -1.74 -2.65
C VAL A 214 -6.64 -0.32 -2.15
N ILE A 215 -5.82 -0.14 -1.12
CA ILE A 215 -5.36 1.19 -0.66
C ILE A 215 -4.74 1.97 -1.82
N ALA A 216 -3.95 1.31 -2.65
CA ALA A 216 -3.24 1.94 -3.77
C ALA A 216 -4.09 2.11 -5.05
N GLY A 217 -5.39 1.80 -5.00
CA GLY A 217 -6.36 2.09 -6.06
C GLY A 217 -6.85 0.89 -6.85
N CYS A 218 -6.51 -0.36 -6.49
CA CYS A 218 -7.22 -1.51 -7.03
C CYS A 218 -8.68 -1.45 -6.59
N SER A 219 -9.59 -1.72 -7.52
CA SER A 219 -11.05 -1.61 -7.28
C SER A 219 -11.59 -2.76 -6.43
N SER A 220 -10.89 -3.88 -6.38
CA SER A 220 -11.32 -5.10 -5.69
C SER A 220 -10.16 -6.10 -5.56
N THR A 221 -10.40 -7.14 -4.78
CA THR A 221 -9.52 -8.32 -4.70
C THR A 221 -10.30 -9.61 -4.94
N SER A 222 -9.63 -10.68 -5.31
CA SER A 222 -10.19 -12.04 -5.33
C SER A 222 -10.12 -12.73 -3.95
N ASP A 223 -9.45 -12.11 -2.98
CA ASP A 223 -9.27 -12.66 -1.63
C ASP A 223 -10.52 -12.43 -0.77
N VAL A 224 -11.28 -13.51 -0.57
CA VAL A 224 -12.52 -13.47 0.23
C VAL A 224 -12.22 -13.16 1.71
N LEU A 225 -11.08 -13.64 2.23
CA LEU A 225 -10.71 -13.38 3.63
C LEU A 225 -10.30 -11.92 3.83
N ALA A 226 -9.52 -11.34 2.91
CA ALA A 226 -9.20 -9.92 2.92
C ALA A 226 -10.48 -9.06 2.79
N GLY A 227 -11.43 -9.47 1.93
CA GLY A 227 -12.74 -8.85 1.83
C GLY A 227 -13.47 -8.77 3.17
N LYS A 228 -13.50 -9.89 3.90
CA LYS A 228 -14.12 -9.98 5.23
C LYS A 228 -13.37 -9.17 6.31
N MET A 229 -12.04 -9.25 6.31
CA MET A 229 -11.22 -8.62 7.35
C MET A 229 -11.19 -7.09 7.25
N PHE A 230 -11.13 -6.57 6.03
CA PHE A 230 -10.86 -5.16 5.77
C PHE A 230 -12.04 -4.41 5.12
N ASP A 231 -13.17 -5.09 4.95
CA ASP A 231 -14.37 -4.53 4.28
C ASP A 231 -14.05 -3.96 2.90
N VAL A 232 -13.30 -4.72 2.10
CA VAL A 232 -12.93 -4.35 0.74
C VAL A 232 -13.73 -5.15 -0.29
N PRO A 233 -14.01 -4.57 -1.49
CA PRO A 233 -14.79 -5.27 -2.51
C PRO A 233 -14.11 -6.56 -2.97
N VAL A 234 -14.90 -7.62 -3.09
CA VAL A 234 -14.45 -8.91 -3.62
C VAL A 234 -15.00 -9.09 -5.03
N SER A 235 -14.15 -9.47 -5.96
CA SER A 235 -14.54 -9.76 -7.35
C SER A 235 -13.81 -10.99 -7.89
N GLY A 236 -14.42 -11.58 -8.91
CA GLY A 236 -13.90 -12.75 -9.59
C GLY A 236 -14.95 -13.28 -10.55
N THR A 237 -14.55 -14.21 -11.39
CA THR A 237 -15.44 -14.90 -12.34
C THR A 237 -15.27 -16.41 -12.18
N HIS A 238 -15.25 -17.15 -13.27
CA HIS A 238 -14.93 -18.57 -13.28
C HIS A 238 -13.55 -18.83 -13.90
N ALA A 239 -13.01 -20.03 -13.72
CA ALA A 239 -11.76 -20.48 -14.34
C ALA A 239 -12.05 -21.35 -15.57
N HIS A 240 -11.00 -21.66 -16.36
CA HIS A 240 -11.10 -22.58 -17.51
C HIS A 240 -11.66 -23.96 -17.11
N SER A 241 -11.34 -24.46 -15.91
CA SER A 241 -11.87 -25.72 -15.38
C SER A 241 -13.40 -25.75 -15.33
N TRP A 242 -14.06 -24.62 -15.07
CA TRP A 242 -15.52 -24.52 -15.15
C TRP A 242 -16.02 -24.85 -16.55
N VAL A 243 -15.43 -24.21 -17.57
CA VAL A 243 -15.80 -24.46 -18.97
C VAL A 243 -15.54 -25.91 -19.36
N MET A 244 -14.39 -26.45 -18.96
CA MET A 244 -13.98 -27.83 -19.25
C MET A 244 -14.83 -28.90 -18.55
N SER A 245 -15.58 -28.53 -17.49
CA SER A 245 -16.44 -29.47 -16.74
C SER A 245 -17.78 -29.75 -17.38
N PHE A 246 -18.15 -29.04 -18.47
CA PHE A 246 -19.40 -29.22 -19.20
C PHE A 246 -19.16 -29.93 -20.55
N GLU A 247 -20.21 -30.48 -21.14
CA GLU A 247 -20.13 -31.13 -22.45
C GLU A 247 -19.75 -30.14 -23.56
N SER A 248 -20.12 -28.86 -23.38
CA SER A 248 -19.74 -27.79 -24.31
C SER A 248 -19.51 -26.46 -23.59
N GLU A 249 -18.71 -25.59 -24.22
CA GLU A 249 -18.48 -24.23 -23.79
C GLU A 249 -19.78 -23.42 -23.68
N LEU A 250 -20.71 -23.62 -24.63
CA LEU A 250 -22.00 -22.94 -24.64
C LEU A 250 -22.86 -23.31 -23.42
N GLU A 251 -22.88 -24.60 -23.05
CA GLU A 251 -23.57 -25.05 -21.83
C GLU A 251 -22.98 -24.50 -20.57
N ALA A 252 -21.64 -24.46 -20.48
CA ALA A 252 -20.93 -23.83 -19.34
C ALA A 252 -21.30 -22.36 -19.19
N PHE A 253 -21.37 -21.62 -20.31
CA PHE A 253 -21.74 -20.20 -20.32
C PHE A 253 -23.20 -19.98 -19.92
N ARG A 254 -24.13 -20.78 -20.43
CA ARG A 254 -25.55 -20.75 -20.05
C ARG A 254 -25.74 -21.06 -18.55
N ALA A 255 -25.04 -22.07 -18.05
CA ALA A 255 -25.11 -22.43 -16.64
C ALA A 255 -24.60 -21.26 -15.74
N TYR A 256 -23.51 -20.59 -16.14
CA TYR A 256 -23.00 -19.43 -15.42
C TYR A 256 -23.95 -18.24 -15.47
N ALA A 257 -24.47 -17.91 -16.65
CA ALA A 257 -25.42 -16.84 -16.86
C ALA A 257 -26.72 -17.03 -16.05
N LYS A 258 -27.20 -18.26 -15.96
CA LYS A 258 -28.40 -18.60 -15.15
C LYS A 258 -28.19 -18.36 -13.65
N MET A 259 -26.96 -18.61 -13.13
CA MET A 259 -26.64 -18.39 -11.71
C MET A 259 -26.37 -16.92 -11.39
N TYR A 260 -25.77 -16.18 -12.32
CA TYR A 260 -25.32 -14.81 -12.12
C TYR A 260 -25.76 -13.89 -13.28
N PRO A 261 -27.07 -13.70 -13.51
CA PRO A 261 -27.55 -12.98 -14.69
C PRO A 261 -27.07 -11.52 -14.74
N ASP A 262 -27.07 -10.82 -13.60
CA ASP A 262 -26.65 -9.41 -13.51
C ASP A 262 -25.12 -9.22 -13.30
N LYS A 263 -24.38 -10.32 -13.18
CA LYS A 263 -22.92 -10.32 -12.99
C LYS A 263 -22.20 -11.23 -13.99
N CYS A 264 -22.84 -11.48 -15.13
CA CYS A 264 -22.35 -12.43 -16.13
C CYS A 264 -21.15 -11.87 -16.89
N MET A 265 -19.95 -12.34 -16.52
CA MET A 265 -18.70 -12.11 -17.25
C MET A 265 -18.12 -13.48 -17.63
N LEU A 266 -17.98 -13.75 -18.92
CA LEU A 266 -17.60 -15.06 -19.44
C LEU A 266 -16.12 -15.09 -19.87
N LEU A 267 -15.40 -16.12 -19.42
CA LEU A 267 -14.02 -16.40 -19.83
C LEU A 267 -14.05 -17.12 -21.18
N VAL A 268 -13.58 -16.45 -22.25
CA VAL A 268 -13.85 -16.86 -23.62
C VAL A 268 -12.66 -17.47 -24.36
N ASP A 269 -11.55 -17.69 -23.69
CA ASP A 269 -10.31 -18.20 -24.30
C ASP A 269 -9.93 -19.61 -23.84
N THR A 270 -10.93 -20.42 -23.46
CA THR A 270 -10.68 -21.83 -23.07
C THR A 270 -10.24 -22.68 -24.26
N TYR A 271 -10.83 -22.45 -25.46
CA TYR A 271 -10.53 -23.19 -26.68
C TYR A 271 -10.06 -22.27 -27.82
N ASP A 272 -11.00 -21.60 -28.51
CA ASP A 272 -10.68 -20.62 -29.55
C ASP A 272 -11.51 -19.36 -29.32
N THR A 273 -10.84 -18.29 -28.93
CA THR A 273 -11.47 -17.04 -28.53
C THR A 273 -12.43 -16.49 -29.57
N LEU A 274 -11.99 -16.41 -30.85
CA LEU A 274 -12.75 -15.73 -31.92
C LEU A 274 -13.71 -16.63 -32.65
N LYS A 275 -13.43 -17.96 -32.76
CA LYS A 275 -14.28 -18.89 -33.47
C LYS A 275 -15.33 -19.57 -32.58
N SER A 276 -15.09 -19.65 -31.27
CA SER A 276 -15.95 -20.37 -30.33
C SER A 276 -16.35 -19.48 -29.15
N GLY A 277 -15.40 -18.98 -28.36
CA GLY A 277 -15.65 -18.30 -27.10
C GLY A 277 -16.53 -17.06 -27.23
N VAL A 278 -16.12 -16.07 -28.01
CA VAL A 278 -16.88 -14.83 -28.21
C VAL A 278 -18.22 -15.10 -28.92
N PRO A 279 -18.30 -15.93 -29.99
CA PRO A 279 -19.59 -16.30 -30.59
C PRO A 279 -20.57 -16.97 -29.62
N ASN A 280 -20.09 -17.87 -28.74
CA ASN A 280 -20.92 -18.51 -27.73
C ASN A 280 -21.35 -17.54 -26.64
N ALA A 281 -20.46 -16.64 -26.21
CA ALA A 281 -20.79 -15.57 -25.27
C ALA A 281 -21.90 -14.66 -25.83
N ILE A 282 -21.81 -14.26 -27.10
CA ILE A 282 -22.83 -13.43 -27.78
C ILE A 282 -24.21 -14.13 -27.81
N LYS A 283 -24.27 -15.46 -28.05
CA LYS A 283 -25.52 -16.21 -27.97
C LYS A 283 -26.14 -16.12 -26.58
N VAL A 284 -25.34 -16.37 -25.54
CA VAL A 284 -25.77 -16.28 -24.13
C VAL A 284 -26.18 -14.87 -23.75
N PHE A 285 -25.49 -13.84 -24.24
CA PHE A 285 -25.85 -12.45 -24.01
C PHE A 285 -27.20 -12.05 -24.60
N ARG A 286 -27.55 -12.61 -25.76
CA ARG A 286 -28.90 -12.46 -26.35
C ARG A 286 -29.97 -13.13 -25.49
N GLU A 287 -29.71 -14.36 -25.02
CA GLU A 287 -30.60 -15.11 -24.13
C GLU A 287 -30.80 -14.36 -22.78
N LEU A 288 -29.74 -13.74 -22.23
CA LEU A 288 -29.82 -12.88 -21.02
C LEU A 288 -30.71 -11.67 -21.28
N ARG A 289 -30.52 -10.98 -22.41
CA ARG A 289 -31.30 -9.79 -22.78
C ARG A 289 -32.77 -10.12 -22.97
N GLU A 290 -33.10 -11.25 -23.62
CA GLU A 290 -34.45 -11.75 -23.76
C GLU A 290 -35.13 -12.05 -22.42
N SER A 291 -34.33 -12.42 -21.39
CA SER A 291 -34.80 -12.64 -20.01
C SER A 291 -34.77 -11.38 -19.13
N GLY A 292 -34.44 -10.21 -19.68
CA GLY A 292 -34.48 -8.92 -18.99
C GLY A 292 -33.20 -8.54 -18.26
N HIS A 293 -32.07 -9.19 -18.58
CA HIS A 293 -30.77 -8.91 -17.98
C HIS A 293 -29.77 -8.43 -19.02
N GLU A 294 -28.80 -7.60 -18.63
CA GLU A 294 -27.69 -7.20 -19.49
C GLU A 294 -26.39 -7.88 -19.04
N PRO A 295 -25.57 -8.40 -19.97
CA PRO A 295 -24.29 -9.01 -19.63
C PRO A 295 -23.29 -7.99 -19.17
N VAL A 296 -22.40 -8.38 -18.25
CA VAL A 296 -21.26 -7.53 -17.85
C VAL A 296 -20.19 -7.51 -18.95
N GLY A 297 -19.82 -8.67 -19.51
CA GLY A 297 -18.82 -8.71 -20.57
C GLY A 297 -18.06 -10.02 -20.67
N VAL A 298 -16.87 -9.96 -21.26
CA VAL A 298 -16.00 -11.12 -21.49
C VAL A 298 -14.61 -10.92 -20.86
N ARG A 299 -13.94 -12.04 -20.55
CA ARG A 299 -12.56 -12.06 -20.06
C ARG A 299 -11.65 -12.83 -21.00
N LEU A 300 -10.50 -12.21 -21.29
CA LEU A 300 -9.37 -12.73 -22.05
C LEU A 300 -8.20 -12.96 -21.09
N ASP A 301 -7.66 -14.17 -21.02
CA ASP A 301 -6.58 -14.54 -20.08
C ASP A 301 -5.27 -14.91 -20.80
N SER A 302 -5.32 -15.10 -22.12
CA SER A 302 -4.21 -15.60 -22.92
C SER A 302 -4.20 -15.06 -24.36
N GLY A 303 -3.11 -15.32 -25.09
CA GLY A 303 -2.92 -14.93 -26.48
C GLY A 303 -2.48 -13.46 -26.66
N ASP A 304 -2.59 -12.95 -27.89
CA ASP A 304 -2.32 -11.54 -28.19
C ASP A 304 -3.51 -10.67 -27.73
N LEU A 305 -3.43 -10.19 -26.49
CA LEU A 305 -4.51 -9.42 -25.87
C LEU A 305 -4.86 -8.14 -26.64
N ALA A 306 -3.88 -7.50 -27.31
CA ALA A 306 -4.15 -6.31 -28.10
C ALA A 306 -4.99 -6.64 -29.33
N TYR A 307 -4.60 -7.66 -30.08
CA TYR A 307 -5.36 -8.14 -31.23
C TYR A 307 -6.73 -8.69 -30.81
N LEU A 308 -6.75 -9.62 -29.87
CA LEU A 308 -7.97 -10.28 -29.43
C LEU A 308 -8.99 -9.29 -28.86
N SER A 309 -8.57 -8.29 -28.09
CA SER A 309 -9.49 -7.28 -27.55
C SER A 309 -10.12 -6.41 -28.65
N ARG A 310 -9.40 -6.07 -29.70
CA ARG A 310 -9.93 -5.29 -30.83
C ARG A 310 -10.96 -6.11 -31.63
N GLU A 311 -10.64 -7.36 -31.96
CA GLU A 311 -11.58 -8.21 -32.69
C GLU A 311 -12.81 -8.56 -31.85
N THR A 312 -12.61 -8.87 -30.55
CA THR A 312 -13.72 -9.09 -29.60
C THR A 312 -14.62 -7.87 -29.50
N ARG A 313 -14.07 -6.67 -29.41
CA ARG A 313 -14.86 -5.43 -29.36
C ARG A 313 -15.71 -5.24 -30.60
N LYS A 314 -15.12 -5.47 -31.77
CA LYS A 314 -15.84 -5.41 -33.03
C LYS A 314 -17.02 -6.41 -33.09
N MET A 315 -16.78 -7.66 -32.68
CA MET A 315 -17.82 -8.70 -32.65
C MET A 315 -18.95 -8.36 -31.66
N LEU A 316 -18.61 -7.81 -30.49
CA LEU A 316 -19.61 -7.39 -29.49
C LEU A 316 -20.44 -6.19 -30.00
N ASP A 317 -19.80 -5.21 -30.65
CA ASP A 317 -20.48 -4.03 -31.22
C ASP A 317 -21.44 -4.44 -32.36
N GLU A 318 -20.97 -5.28 -33.28
CA GLU A 318 -21.79 -5.81 -34.38
C GLU A 318 -22.99 -6.67 -33.88
N ALA A 319 -22.81 -7.32 -32.71
CA ALA A 319 -23.88 -8.09 -32.07
C ALA A 319 -24.86 -7.24 -31.24
N GLY A 320 -24.62 -5.93 -31.09
CA GLY A 320 -25.46 -5.00 -30.34
C GLY A 320 -25.17 -4.92 -28.86
N PHE A 321 -23.90 -5.23 -28.41
CA PHE A 321 -23.43 -5.14 -27.04
C PHE A 321 -22.27 -4.14 -26.88
N PRO A 322 -22.46 -2.86 -27.22
CA PRO A 322 -21.40 -1.85 -27.15
C PRO A 322 -20.94 -1.57 -25.72
N ASP A 323 -21.79 -1.79 -24.71
CA ASP A 323 -21.52 -1.54 -23.30
C ASP A 323 -20.89 -2.74 -22.57
N ALA A 324 -20.87 -3.93 -23.20
CA ALA A 324 -20.21 -5.10 -22.65
C ALA A 324 -18.71 -4.84 -22.52
N ILE A 325 -18.15 -4.98 -21.30
CA ILE A 325 -16.73 -4.71 -21.04
C ILE A 325 -15.85 -5.88 -21.48
N ILE A 326 -14.59 -5.56 -21.77
CA ILE A 326 -13.54 -6.55 -22.00
C ILE A 326 -12.57 -6.47 -20.83
N CYS A 327 -12.46 -7.59 -20.10
CA CYS A 327 -11.49 -7.77 -19.03
C CYS A 327 -10.28 -8.52 -19.57
N ALA A 328 -9.07 -8.06 -19.28
CA ALA A 328 -7.83 -8.80 -19.54
C ALA A 328 -7.22 -9.30 -18.22
N SER A 329 -6.69 -10.52 -18.25
CA SER A 329 -5.94 -11.10 -17.14
C SER A 329 -4.76 -11.92 -17.67
N GLY A 330 -3.97 -12.53 -16.77
CA GLY A 330 -2.76 -13.27 -17.13
C GLY A 330 -1.50 -12.59 -16.58
N ASP A 331 -0.38 -12.69 -17.29
CA ASP A 331 0.93 -12.14 -16.85
C ASP A 331 1.05 -10.63 -17.15
N LEU A 332 0.18 -9.84 -16.53
CA LEU A 332 0.10 -8.39 -16.70
C LEU A 332 0.92 -7.67 -15.62
N ASP A 333 1.53 -6.55 -16.05
CA ASP A 333 2.17 -5.55 -15.19
C ASP A 333 2.01 -4.15 -15.81
N GLU A 334 2.53 -3.12 -15.16
CA GLU A 334 2.45 -1.73 -15.62
C GLU A 334 3.05 -1.52 -17.03
N TYR A 335 4.07 -2.27 -17.39
CA TYR A 335 4.75 -2.13 -18.71
C TYR A 335 3.91 -2.80 -19.80
N VAL A 336 3.34 -3.97 -19.52
CA VAL A 336 2.40 -4.64 -20.43
C VAL A 336 1.16 -3.76 -20.65
N LEU A 337 0.62 -3.14 -19.60
CA LEU A 337 -0.52 -2.22 -19.73
C LEU A 337 -0.19 -1.02 -20.63
N GLN A 338 0.98 -0.41 -20.48
CA GLN A 338 1.43 0.67 -21.38
C GLN A 338 1.57 0.19 -22.82
N SER A 339 2.11 -1.01 -23.03
CA SER A 339 2.22 -1.62 -24.36
C SER A 339 0.85 -1.87 -24.99
N LEU A 340 -0.10 -2.44 -24.24
CA LEU A 340 -1.47 -2.64 -24.70
C LEU A 340 -2.15 -1.33 -25.08
N ALA A 341 -2.00 -0.28 -24.28
CA ALA A 341 -2.52 1.03 -24.58
C ALA A 341 -1.93 1.63 -25.87
N SER A 342 -0.61 1.50 -26.08
CA SER A 342 0.04 1.97 -27.31
C SER A 342 -0.42 1.22 -28.58
N GLN A 343 -0.89 0.00 -28.43
CA GLN A 343 -1.45 -0.84 -29.50
C GLN A 343 -2.96 -0.65 -29.68
N ASN A 344 -3.59 0.32 -29.02
CA ASN A 344 -5.02 0.60 -29.05
C ASN A 344 -5.89 -0.60 -28.62
N ALA A 345 -5.43 -1.41 -27.68
CA ALA A 345 -6.22 -2.48 -27.08
C ALA A 345 -7.55 -1.95 -26.51
N LYS A 346 -8.61 -2.73 -26.63
CA LYS A 346 -9.97 -2.36 -26.21
C LYS A 346 -10.32 -3.04 -24.89
N ILE A 347 -9.56 -2.72 -23.84
CA ILE A 347 -9.67 -3.35 -22.53
C ILE A 347 -10.18 -2.30 -21.54
N ASN A 348 -11.18 -2.65 -20.73
CA ASN A 348 -11.83 -1.79 -19.75
C ASN A 348 -11.34 -2.09 -18.33
N THR A 349 -11.04 -3.38 -18.05
CA THR A 349 -10.62 -3.83 -16.73
C THR A 349 -9.47 -4.83 -16.83
N TYR A 350 -8.67 -4.90 -15.76
CA TYR A 350 -7.50 -5.75 -15.67
C TYR A 350 -7.52 -6.57 -14.38
N GLY A 351 -7.43 -7.90 -14.50
CA GLY A 351 -7.21 -8.81 -13.37
C GLY A 351 -5.74 -9.15 -13.27
N ILE A 352 -5.05 -8.60 -12.27
CA ILE A 352 -3.59 -8.70 -12.16
C ILE A 352 -3.19 -9.51 -10.94
N GLY A 353 -2.44 -10.58 -11.15
CA GLY A 353 -2.06 -11.54 -10.11
C GLY A 353 -0.59 -11.47 -9.75
N THR A 354 0.21 -12.38 -10.31
CA THR A 354 1.58 -12.68 -9.91
C THR A 354 2.46 -11.43 -9.79
N LYS A 355 2.52 -10.64 -10.84
CA LYS A 355 3.41 -9.48 -10.91
C LYS A 355 3.10 -8.41 -9.85
N LEU A 356 1.82 -8.27 -9.48
CA LEU A 356 1.38 -7.35 -8.45
C LEU A 356 1.72 -7.88 -7.06
N ILE A 357 1.18 -9.07 -6.69
CA ILE A 357 1.23 -9.57 -5.31
C ILE A 357 2.64 -9.96 -4.85
N THR A 358 3.55 -10.21 -5.79
CA THR A 358 4.95 -10.52 -5.50
C THR A 358 5.88 -9.33 -5.69
N SER A 359 5.36 -8.19 -6.20
CA SER A 359 6.19 -7.06 -6.66
C SER A 359 7.40 -7.55 -7.47
N ALA A 360 7.14 -8.33 -8.54
CA ALA A 360 8.10 -9.21 -9.20
C ALA A 360 9.41 -8.55 -9.67
N ASP A 361 9.37 -7.25 -10.00
CA ASP A 361 10.52 -6.44 -10.43
C ASP A 361 11.30 -5.83 -9.25
N CYS A 362 10.71 -5.83 -8.04
CA CYS A 362 11.32 -5.26 -6.85
C CYS A 362 10.89 -6.09 -5.62
N PRO A 363 11.62 -7.18 -5.29
CA PRO A 363 11.19 -8.13 -4.25
C PRO A 363 11.33 -7.60 -2.81
N SER A 364 12.00 -6.46 -2.62
CA SER A 364 12.22 -5.86 -1.31
C SER A 364 12.22 -4.33 -1.37
N LEU A 365 11.51 -3.68 -0.46
CA LEU A 365 11.52 -2.22 -0.33
C LEU A 365 12.88 -1.69 0.14
N GLY A 366 13.62 -2.49 0.90
CA GLY A 366 14.89 -2.06 1.49
C GLY A 366 14.73 -1.06 2.64
N GLY A 367 13.62 -1.14 3.36
CA GLY A 367 13.39 -0.36 4.58
C GLY A 367 14.36 -0.75 5.68
N VAL A 368 14.72 0.21 6.51
CA VAL A 368 15.67 0.06 7.61
C VAL A 368 15.15 0.80 8.84
N TYR A 369 15.59 0.33 10.01
CA TYR A 369 15.33 0.92 11.32
C TYR A 369 16.67 1.38 11.92
N LYS A 370 16.84 2.67 12.18
CA LYS A 370 18.17 3.19 12.53
C LYS A 370 18.11 4.17 13.69
N LEU A 371 19.02 3.98 14.66
CA LEU A 371 19.21 4.89 15.78
C LEU A 371 19.58 6.28 15.26
N ALA A 372 18.83 7.29 15.69
CA ALA A 372 18.98 8.68 15.30
C ALA A 372 19.37 9.59 16.46
N ALA A 373 18.97 9.24 17.69
CA ALA A 373 19.38 9.91 18.92
C ALA A 373 19.26 8.97 20.11
N ILE A 374 19.98 9.25 21.19
CA ILE A 374 19.88 8.59 22.48
C ILE A 374 20.07 9.63 23.60
N GLU A 375 19.42 9.41 24.73
CA GLU A 375 19.56 10.27 25.91
C GLU A 375 20.99 10.26 26.48
N GLY A 376 21.56 11.45 26.62
CA GLY A 376 22.83 11.67 27.26
C GLY A 376 22.71 11.65 28.78
N ASP A 377 23.84 11.87 29.46
CA ASP A 377 23.86 11.89 30.93
C ASP A 377 23.21 13.18 31.51
N ASP A 378 23.01 14.21 30.67
CA ASP A 378 22.29 15.44 31.01
C ASP A 378 20.77 15.35 30.80
N GLY A 379 20.25 14.18 30.41
CA GLY A 379 18.83 13.93 30.11
C GLY A 379 18.36 14.47 28.76
N LYS A 380 19.26 15.03 27.93
CA LYS A 380 18.92 15.52 26.60
C LYS A 380 19.20 14.46 25.53
N LEU A 381 18.44 14.51 24.43
CA LEU A 381 18.70 13.65 23.30
C LEU A 381 19.99 14.07 22.56
N GLU A 382 20.98 13.22 22.61
CA GLU A 382 22.20 13.33 21.81
C GLU A 382 21.98 12.73 20.44
N PRO A 383 22.16 13.48 19.35
CA PRO A 383 22.02 12.96 18.01
C PRO A 383 23.10 11.92 17.69
N LYS A 384 22.69 10.83 17.05
CA LYS A 384 23.58 9.73 16.62
C LYS A 384 23.53 9.59 15.10
N LEU A 385 24.68 9.25 14.52
CA LEU A 385 24.86 9.13 13.08
C LEU A 385 25.68 7.89 12.76
N LYS A 386 25.19 7.06 11.83
CA LYS A 386 25.98 5.99 11.27
C LYS A 386 26.78 6.49 10.07
N MET A 387 28.10 6.39 10.14
CA MET A 387 29.00 6.64 9.01
C MET A 387 29.04 5.45 8.05
N SER A 388 29.34 5.73 6.78
CA SER A 388 29.51 4.70 5.74
C SER A 388 30.30 5.27 4.56
N ASP A 389 31.09 4.43 3.91
CA ASP A 389 31.77 4.77 2.63
C ASP A 389 30.77 5.00 1.47
N THR A 390 29.54 4.49 1.62
CA THR A 390 28.44 4.74 0.68
C THR A 390 27.59 5.91 1.19
N PRO A 391 27.59 7.09 0.54
CA PRO A 391 26.86 8.28 1.01
C PRO A 391 25.37 8.03 1.30
N ALA A 392 24.69 7.23 0.47
CA ALA A 392 23.28 6.86 0.66
C ALA A 392 23.00 6.00 1.92
N LYS A 393 24.06 5.46 2.56
CA LYS A 393 23.96 4.69 3.82
C LYS A 393 24.24 5.53 5.07
N ILE A 394 24.67 6.78 4.90
CA ILE A 394 24.85 7.72 6.00
C ILE A 394 23.48 8.20 6.49
N THR A 395 23.20 8.00 7.78
CA THR A 395 21.89 8.33 8.36
C THR A 395 21.74 9.83 8.64
N ASN A 396 20.50 10.28 8.83
CA ASN A 396 20.20 11.63 9.30
C ASN A 396 20.02 11.60 10.84
N PRO A 397 20.78 12.40 11.61
CA PRO A 397 20.75 12.37 13.07
C PRO A 397 19.55 13.15 13.65
N GLY A 398 19.27 12.94 14.93
CA GLY A 398 18.31 13.71 15.71
C GLY A 398 16.87 13.24 15.61
N PHE A 399 16.00 13.84 16.40
CA PHE A 399 14.55 13.59 16.36
C PHE A 399 13.92 14.47 15.28
N LYS A 400 13.34 13.85 14.24
CA LYS A 400 12.97 14.49 12.98
C LYS A 400 11.47 14.44 12.67
N LYS A 401 11.08 15.21 11.67
CA LYS A 401 9.77 15.21 11.01
C LYS A 401 9.93 15.42 9.50
N ILE A 402 8.88 15.13 8.76
CA ILE A 402 8.80 15.41 7.32
C ILE A 402 7.85 16.58 7.11
N VAL A 403 8.28 17.60 6.36
CA VAL A 403 7.49 18.76 5.99
C VAL A 403 7.39 18.82 4.47
N ARG A 404 6.18 18.66 3.92
CA ARG A 404 5.92 18.81 2.48
C ARG A 404 5.53 20.23 2.14
N ILE A 405 6.17 20.78 1.13
CA ILE A 405 5.97 22.13 0.64
C ILE A 405 5.06 22.07 -0.57
N TYR A 406 3.97 22.83 -0.54
CA TYR A 406 2.97 22.90 -1.62
C TYR A 406 2.92 24.30 -2.23
N ASP A 407 2.73 24.36 -3.54
CA ASP A 407 2.43 25.59 -4.25
C ASP A 407 1.00 26.06 -3.95
N LYS A 408 0.83 27.31 -3.49
CA LYS A 408 -0.49 27.86 -3.10
C LYS A 408 -1.49 27.95 -4.24
N LYS A 409 -1.02 28.10 -5.50
CA LYS A 409 -1.89 28.30 -6.66
C LYS A 409 -2.39 26.99 -7.25
N THR A 410 -1.54 25.97 -7.25
CA THR A 410 -1.80 24.70 -7.95
C THR A 410 -2.10 23.55 -7.01
N ASP A 411 -1.88 23.71 -5.71
CA ASP A 411 -1.94 22.65 -4.68
C ASP A 411 -1.01 21.44 -4.99
N LYS A 412 0.06 21.71 -5.76
CA LYS A 412 1.05 20.69 -6.14
C LYS A 412 2.23 20.68 -5.17
N ALA A 413 2.70 19.47 -4.84
CA ALA A 413 3.89 19.26 -4.05
C ALA A 413 5.13 19.73 -4.83
N LEU A 414 5.94 20.58 -4.19
CA LEU A 414 7.14 21.20 -4.76
C LEU A 414 8.42 20.50 -4.30
N ALA A 415 8.48 20.13 -3.03
CA ALA A 415 9.60 19.45 -2.39
C ALA A 415 9.18 18.94 -1.02
N ASP A 416 9.94 17.99 -0.47
CA ASP A 416 9.87 17.60 0.94
C ASP A 416 11.14 18.03 1.66
N LEU A 417 10.98 18.37 2.94
CA LEU A 417 12.06 18.80 3.81
C LEU A 417 12.09 17.89 5.05
N ILE A 418 13.20 17.18 5.24
CA ILE A 418 13.45 16.46 6.50
C ILE A 418 14.05 17.49 7.46
N ALA A 419 13.41 17.72 8.60
CA ALA A 419 13.78 18.74 9.55
C ALA A 419 13.83 18.19 10.99
N LEU A 420 14.52 18.87 11.89
CA LEU A 420 14.41 18.57 13.32
C LEU A 420 12.99 18.88 13.78
N ARG A 421 12.49 18.12 14.76
CA ARG A 421 11.07 18.20 15.15
C ARG A 421 10.67 19.56 15.73
N GLU A 422 11.59 20.23 16.37
CA GLU A 422 11.39 21.57 16.96
C GLU A 422 11.36 22.71 15.94
N GLU A 423 11.85 22.51 14.71
CA GLU A 423 11.83 23.57 13.69
C GLU A 423 10.40 23.90 13.27
N ASN A 424 10.11 25.18 13.04
CA ASN A 424 8.81 25.63 12.54
C ASN A 424 8.97 26.34 11.20
N PHE A 425 8.10 25.98 10.25
CA PHE A 425 8.07 26.51 8.89
C PHE A 425 6.75 27.23 8.57
N ASP A 426 5.84 27.31 9.54
CA ASP A 426 4.55 27.97 9.37
C ASP A 426 4.72 29.49 9.23
N GLY A 427 3.97 30.10 8.32
CA GLY A 427 3.95 31.54 8.15
C GLY A 427 5.18 32.16 7.48
N LEU A 428 6.09 31.34 6.94
CA LEU A 428 7.22 31.85 6.16
C LEU A 428 6.77 32.32 4.77
N ASP A 429 7.16 33.54 4.38
CA ASP A 429 6.93 34.08 3.04
C ASP A 429 7.94 33.58 2.01
N ARG A 430 9.10 33.12 2.49
CA ARG A 430 10.21 32.66 1.68
C ARG A 430 10.93 31.51 2.37
N LEU A 431 11.22 30.45 1.62
CA LEU A 431 12.01 29.31 2.06
C LEU A 431 13.10 29.00 1.03
N GLU A 432 14.34 28.94 1.47
CA GLU A 432 15.44 28.43 0.65
C GLU A 432 15.69 26.96 0.98
N ILE A 433 15.68 26.12 -0.05
CA ILE A 433 16.02 24.70 0.03
C ILE A 433 17.21 24.39 -0.88
N PHE A 434 17.97 23.37 -0.54
CA PHE A 434 19.16 22.97 -1.30
C PHE A 434 19.40 21.47 -1.22
N ASP A 435 19.97 20.92 -2.28
CA ASP A 435 20.36 19.52 -2.33
C ASP A 435 21.48 19.24 -1.29
N PRO A 436 21.31 18.28 -0.36
CA PRO A 436 22.30 18.03 0.69
C PRO A 436 23.63 17.47 0.18
N TYR A 437 23.68 16.93 -1.04
CA TYR A 437 24.89 16.42 -1.68
C TYR A 437 25.51 17.43 -2.64
N PHE A 438 24.67 18.23 -3.33
CA PHE A 438 25.06 19.22 -4.31
C PHE A 438 24.61 20.62 -3.85
N THR A 439 25.22 21.16 -2.81
CA THR A 439 24.77 22.35 -2.09
C THR A 439 24.67 23.62 -2.91
N TRP A 440 25.24 23.65 -4.13
CA TRP A 440 25.05 24.73 -5.08
C TRP A 440 23.69 24.68 -5.81
N LYS A 441 22.99 23.53 -5.80
CA LYS A 441 21.65 23.38 -6.35
C LYS A 441 20.62 23.89 -5.34
N ARG A 442 20.42 25.22 -5.34
CA ARG A 442 19.51 25.92 -4.42
C ARG A 442 18.23 26.33 -5.13
N LYS A 443 17.14 26.40 -4.39
CA LYS A 443 15.86 26.93 -4.86
C LYS A 443 15.24 27.80 -3.76
N THR A 444 14.87 29.02 -4.11
CA THR A 444 14.01 29.87 -3.27
C THR A 444 12.55 29.61 -3.65
N ILE A 445 11.75 29.29 -2.67
CA ILE A 445 10.32 29.05 -2.82
C ILE A 445 9.57 30.21 -2.17
N THR A 446 8.59 30.76 -2.88
CA THR A 446 7.62 31.77 -2.43
C THR A 446 6.22 31.31 -2.82
N ASP A 447 5.17 31.94 -2.30
CA ASP A 447 3.78 31.56 -2.57
C ASP A 447 3.47 30.07 -2.26
N PHE A 448 3.94 29.59 -1.13
CA PHE A 448 3.80 28.22 -0.69
C PHE A 448 3.06 28.12 0.66
N TYR A 449 2.63 26.91 0.96
CA TYR A 449 2.29 26.49 2.32
C TYR A 449 2.97 25.15 2.64
N VAL A 450 3.05 24.83 3.91
CA VAL A 450 3.68 23.58 4.38
C VAL A 450 2.68 22.70 5.07
N ARG A 451 2.95 21.38 5.05
CA ARG A 451 2.22 20.40 5.83
C ARG A 451 3.21 19.40 6.42
N GLN A 452 3.17 19.23 7.72
CA GLN A 452 3.83 18.10 8.35
C GLN A 452 3.10 16.82 7.96
N LEU A 453 3.86 15.78 7.54
CA LEU A 453 3.29 14.53 7.04
C LEU A 453 3.08 13.50 8.14
N ASP A 454 4.01 13.41 9.08
CA ASP A 454 3.94 12.47 10.21
C ASP A 454 3.06 13.03 11.33
N VAL A 455 2.27 12.14 11.92
CA VAL A 455 1.36 12.44 13.02
C VAL A 455 1.69 11.56 14.24
N PRO A 456 1.31 11.98 15.46
CA PRO A 456 1.40 11.10 16.61
C PRO A 456 0.45 9.91 16.45
N VAL A 457 0.97 8.70 16.67
CA VAL A 457 0.22 7.45 16.54
C VAL A 457 0.03 6.79 17.91
N ILE A 458 1.10 6.68 18.66
CA ILE A 458 1.13 6.18 20.03
C ILE A 458 1.87 7.22 20.88
N LEU A 459 1.31 7.60 22.01
CA LEU A 459 1.93 8.50 22.99
C LEU A 459 1.89 7.87 24.39
N GLY A 460 3.06 7.75 25.01
CA GLY A 460 3.18 7.11 26.32
C GLY A 460 2.61 5.69 26.34
N GLY A 461 2.80 4.92 25.26
CA GLY A 461 2.30 3.57 25.10
C GLY A 461 0.81 3.45 24.81
N LYS A 462 0.11 4.57 24.59
CA LYS A 462 -1.34 4.57 24.29
C LYS A 462 -1.58 5.02 22.86
N THR A 463 -2.38 4.27 22.13
CA THR A 463 -2.83 4.64 20.78
C THR A 463 -3.67 5.91 20.85
N VAL A 464 -3.27 6.92 20.08
CA VAL A 464 -3.96 8.22 19.93
C VAL A 464 -4.45 8.44 18.50
N TYR A 465 -4.07 7.57 17.58
CA TYR A 465 -4.45 7.62 16.15
C TYR A 465 -5.59 6.64 15.88
N GLU A 466 -6.68 7.16 15.36
CA GLU A 466 -7.78 6.34 14.86
C GLU A 466 -7.49 5.94 13.41
N SER A 467 -7.29 4.64 13.17
CA SER A 467 -7.01 4.11 11.82
C SER A 467 -8.25 4.24 10.94
N PRO A 468 -8.18 4.99 9.81
CA PRO A 468 -9.30 5.08 8.89
C PRO A 468 -9.61 3.74 8.21
N SER A 469 -10.80 3.61 7.65
CA SER A 469 -11.16 2.47 6.80
C SER A 469 -10.29 2.40 5.54
N VAL A 470 -10.13 1.22 4.95
CA VAL A 470 -9.37 1.06 3.69
C VAL A 470 -9.91 1.95 2.58
N LYS A 471 -11.22 2.16 2.52
CA LYS A 471 -11.87 3.06 1.56
C LYS A 471 -11.43 4.52 1.74
N GLU A 472 -11.36 4.99 2.98
CA GLU A 472 -10.89 6.35 3.30
C GLU A 472 -9.39 6.51 2.99
N ILE A 473 -8.59 5.50 3.34
CA ILE A 473 -7.16 5.49 3.02
C ILE A 473 -6.94 5.51 1.49
N ALA A 474 -7.70 4.74 0.72
CA ALA A 474 -7.63 4.76 -0.74
C ALA A 474 -8.02 6.12 -1.33
N ALA A 475 -9.05 6.77 -0.78
CA ALA A 475 -9.43 8.12 -1.19
C ALA A 475 -8.33 9.15 -0.86
N TYR A 476 -7.71 9.03 0.33
CA TYR A 476 -6.58 9.84 0.72
C TYR A 476 -5.37 9.60 -0.18
N HIS A 477 -5.05 8.33 -0.49
CA HIS A 477 -3.96 7.98 -1.43
C HIS A 477 -4.16 8.64 -2.80
N LYS A 478 -5.36 8.54 -3.36
CA LYS A 478 -5.71 9.18 -4.64
C LYS A 478 -5.44 10.69 -4.61
N LYS A 479 -5.79 11.36 -3.51
CA LYS A 479 -5.51 12.80 -3.30
C LYS A 479 -4.01 13.05 -3.15
N SER A 480 -3.32 12.26 -2.33
CA SER A 480 -1.86 12.34 -2.10
C SER A 480 -1.09 12.20 -3.41
N LEU A 481 -1.35 11.14 -4.19
CA LEU A 481 -0.70 10.92 -5.49
C LEU A 481 -1.10 12.00 -6.51
N GLY A 482 -2.33 12.50 -6.44
CA GLY A 482 -2.85 13.60 -7.28
C GLY A 482 -2.14 14.93 -7.07
N SER A 483 -1.51 15.16 -5.91
CA SER A 483 -0.75 16.38 -5.63
C SER A 483 0.60 16.43 -6.35
N PHE A 484 1.06 15.35 -6.94
CA PHE A 484 2.30 15.33 -7.71
C PHE A 484 2.06 15.56 -9.21
N TRP A 485 3.04 16.18 -9.87
CA TRP A 485 3.08 16.31 -11.31
C TRP A 485 3.24 14.95 -11.98
N ASN A 486 2.75 14.80 -13.21
CA ASN A 486 2.82 13.52 -13.94
C ASN A 486 4.26 13.07 -14.21
N GLU A 487 5.19 14.02 -14.31
CA GLU A 487 6.62 13.80 -14.51
C GLU A 487 7.25 12.95 -13.41
N TYR A 488 6.77 13.06 -12.17
CA TYR A 488 7.23 12.24 -11.03
C TYR A 488 6.62 10.84 -11.01
N LYS A 489 5.51 10.63 -11.73
CA LYS A 489 4.75 9.37 -11.74
C LYS A 489 5.08 8.47 -12.93
N ARG A 490 5.87 8.96 -13.90
CA ARG A 490 6.29 8.16 -15.07
C ARG A 490 6.96 6.87 -14.65
N LEU A 491 6.65 5.78 -15.35
CA LEU A 491 7.25 4.47 -15.09
C LEU A 491 8.69 4.40 -15.61
N LEU A 492 8.95 5.05 -16.73
CA LEU A 492 10.27 5.13 -17.34
C LEU A 492 10.82 6.56 -17.22
N ASN A 493 12.06 6.66 -16.77
CA ASN A 493 12.79 7.92 -16.58
C ASN A 493 11.93 9.01 -15.87
N PRO A 494 11.40 8.74 -14.66
CA PRO A 494 10.66 9.73 -13.92
C PRO A 494 11.55 10.92 -13.53
N HIS A 495 10.97 12.10 -13.43
CA HIS A 495 11.67 13.24 -12.84
C HIS A 495 11.92 13.00 -11.35
N ILE A 496 13.10 13.35 -10.86
CA ILE A 496 13.48 13.15 -9.45
C ILE A 496 12.78 14.21 -8.59
N TYR A 497 11.97 13.75 -7.65
CA TYR A 497 11.36 14.63 -6.66
C TYR A 497 12.41 15.10 -5.63
N LYS A 498 12.29 16.34 -5.23
CA LYS A 498 13.28 16.99 -4.36
C LYS A 498 12.96 16.68 -2.90
N VAL A 499 13.87 15.96 -2.24
CA VAL A 499 13.86 15.71 -0.79
C VAL A 499 15.15 16.27 -0.22
N ASP A 500 15.01 17.34 0.54
CA ASP A 500 16.15 18.08 1.10
C ASP A 500 16.19 17.97 2.63
N LEU A 501 17.27 18.43 3.22
CA LEU A 501 17.40 18.62 4.67
C LEU A 501 17.15 20.10 5.00
N SER A 502 16.55 20.37 6.17
CA SER A 502 16.58 21.73 6.72
C SER A 502 18.02 22.16 6.95
N LEU A 503 18.25 23.48 7.00
CA LEU A 503 19.59 23.99 7.24
C LEU A 503 20.14 23.54 8.61
N GLU A 504 19.29 23.51 9.64
CA GLU A 504 19.67 23.07 10.99
C GLU A 504 20.05 21.58 11.01
N LEU A 505 19.24 20.74 10.39
CA LEU A 505 19.54 19.31 10.30
C LEU A 505 20.80 19.04 9.45
N TYR A 506 20.98 19.78 8.35
CA TYR A 506 22.19 19.67 7.53
C TYR A 506 23.44 20.06 8.33
N ASN A 507 23.40 21.19 9.04
CA ASN A 507 24.51 21.66 9.86
C ASN A 507 24.83 20.68 11.00
N LEU A 508 23.80 20.14 11.67
CA LEU A 508 23.95 19.10 12.67
C LEU A 508 24.67 17.87 12.10
N LYS A 509 24.22 17.39 10.93
CA LYS A 509 24.82 16.24 10.23
C LYS A 509 26.29 16.51 9.88
N GLN A 510 26.61 17.70 9.37
CA GLN A 510 27.99 18.06 9.02
C GLN A 510 28.91 18.15 10.25
N ARG A 511 28.43 18.72 11.38
CA ARG A 511 29.17 18.73 12.63
C ARG A 511 29.54 17.33 13.11
N LEU A 512 28.57 16.40 13.09
CA LEU A 512 28.80 15.01 13.51
C LEU A 512 29.74 14.25 12.57
N LEU A 513 29.63 14.47 11.26
CA LEU A 513 30.55 13.89 10.28
C LEU A 513 31.99 14.36 10.49
N ASN A 514 32.18 15.63 10.80
CA ASN A 514 33.52 16.21 11.06
C ASN A 514 34.09 15.72 12.38
N ALA A 515 33.28 15.65 13.44
CA ALA A 515 33.73 15.17 14.77
C ALA A 515 34.19 13.70 14.77
N ASN A 516 33.65 12.86 13.88
CA ASN A 516 33.98 11.43 13.79
C ASN A 516 35.03 11.11 12.71
N ARG A 517 35.68 12.13 12.13
CA ARG A 517 36.79 11.99 11.18
C ARG A 517 38.18 12.03 11.84
N GLY A 518 38.24 12.23 13.18
CA GLY A 518 39.48 12.29 13.99
C GLY A 518 39.99 10.95 14.44
#